data_b89cfe1815d05d48f3331ba15e226cef
#
_entry.id   b89cfe1815d05d48f3331ba15e226cef
#
_cell.length_a   1.000
_cell.length_b   1.000
_cell.length_c   1.000
_cell.angle_alpha   90.00
_cell.angle_beta   90.00
_cell.angle_gamma   90.00
#
_symmetry.space_group_name_H-M   'P 1'
#
loop_
_entity.id
_entity.type
_entity.pdbx_description
1 polymer ?
#
loop_
_entity_poly.entity_id
_entity_poly.type
_entity_poly.pdbx_seq_one_letter_code
_entity_poly.pdbx_strand_id
1 'polypeptide(L)' 'CSKNHVEELGVRLTIEQAVRKLPEEIRETAVLYFFQELKQREIAELLHIKLSLVKYRIGRAKELLMKELEVKNYDEI' A
#
# COMPACT_ATOMS: atom_id res chain seq x y z
N CYS A 1 -26.00 -0.44 -12.61
CA CYS A 1 -25.27 -1.59 -12.10
C CYS A 1 -23.81 -1.56 -12.53
N SER A 2 -23.58 -1.51 -13.84
CA SER A 2 -22.22 -1.47 -14.32
C SER A 2 -21.52 -0.19 -13.91
N LYS A 3 -22.27 0.89 -13.79
CA LYS A 3 -21.69 2.16 -13.39
C LYS A 3 -21.13 2.08 -11.97
N ASN A 4 -21.92 1.52 -11.06
CA ASN A 4 -21.44 1.35 -9.69
C ASN A 4 -20.24 0.42 -9.65
N HIS A 5 -20.30 -0.62 -10.46
CA HIS A 5 -19.20 -1.56 -10.52
C HIS A 5 -17.92 -0.88 -11.00
N VAL A 6 -18.06 -0.02 -12.00
CA VAL A 6 -16.91 0.70 -12.52
C VAL A 6 -16.33 1.62 -11.46
N GLU A 7 -17.19 2.30 -10.70
CA GLU A 7 -16.70 3.17 -9.65
C GLU A 7 -15.95 2.40 -8.59
N GLU A 8 -16.48 1.24 -8.19
CA GLU A 8 -15.79 0.42 -7.21
C GLU A 8 -14.47 -0.07 -7.75
N LEU A 9 -14.47 -0.50 -9.01
CA LEU A 9 -13.22 -0.93 -9.64
C LEU A 9 -12.24 0.22 -9.72
N GLY A 10 -12.75 1.42 -10.00
CA GLY A 10 -11.88 2.59 -10.06
C GLY A 10 -11.17 2.85 -8.76
N VAL A 11 -11.89 2.76 -7.65
CA VAL A 11 -11.29 2.96 -6.34
C VAL A 11 -10.26 1.87 -6.06
N ARG A 12 -10.61 0.62 -6.33
CA ARG A 12 -9.66 -0.47 -6.14
C ARG A 12 -8.43 -0.29 -6.98
N LEU A 13 -8.61 0.04 -8.26
CA LEU A 13 -7.49 0.23 -9.15
C LEU A 13 -6.59 1.35 -8.66
N THR A 14 -7.19 2.39 -8.11
CA THR A 14 -6.40 3.49 -7.58
C THR A 14 -5.47 3.02 -6.47
N ILE A 15 -6.01 2.23 -5.54
CA ILE A 15 -5.21 1.71 -4.44
C ILE A 15 -4.15 0.76 -4.96
N GLU A 16 -4.53 -0.14 -5.85
CA GLU A 16 -3.58 -1.10 -6.41
C GLU A 16 -2.50 -0.39 -7.21
N GLN A 17 -2.90 0.63 -7.96
CA GLN A 17 -1.92 1.38 -8.74
C GLN A 17 -0.96 2.11 -7.83
N ALA A 18 -1.46 2.69 -6.74
CA ALA A 18 -0.60 3.37 -5.79
C ALA A 18 0.41 2.40 -5.19
N VAL A 19 -0.04 1.20 -4.85
CA VAL A 19 0.85 0.19 -4.30
C VAL A 19 1.90 -0.21 -5.32
N ARG A 20 1.51 -0.36 -6.58
CA ARG A 20 2.45 -0.75 -7.62
C ARG A 20 3.51 0.32 -7.87
N LYS A 21 3.20 1.57 -7.56
CA LYS A 21 4.16 2.65 -7.73
C LYS A 21 5.20 2.69 -6.63
N LEU A 22 4.98 1.96 -5.55
CA LEU A 22 5.95 1.93 -4.48
C LEU A 22 7.26 1.28 -4.94
N PRO A 23 8.40 1.72 -4.39
CA PRO A 23 9.64 1.00 -4.65
C PRO A 23 9.49 -0.46 -4.28
N GLU A 24 10.22 -1.31 -4.98
CA GLU A 24 10.01 -2.75 -4.86
C GLU A 24 10.09 -3.23 -3.42
N GLU A 25 11.10 -2.79 -2.68
CA GLU A 25 11.28 -3.24 -1.31
C GLU A 25 10.15 -2.78 -0.41
N ILE A 26 9.71 -1.54 -0.60
CA ILE A 26 8.62 -1.00 0.20
C ILE A 26 7.31 -1.66 -0.19
N ARG A 27 7.12 -1.90 -1.49
CA ARG A 27 5.90 -2.55 -1.95
C ARG A 27 5.77 -3.96 -1.39
N GLU A 28 6.86 -4.70 -1.39
CA GLU A 28 6.83 -6.06 -0.88
C GLU A 28 6.41 -6.07 0.59
N THR A 29 7.00 -5.20 1.38
CA THR A 29 6.66 -5.10 2.79
C THR A 29 5.20 -4.65 2.96
N ALA A 30 4.76 -3.69 2.14
CA ALA A 30 3.40 -3.18 2.24
C ALA A 30 2.38 -4.26 1.93
N VAL A 31 2.65 -5.07 0.90
CA VAL A 31 1.73 -6.13 0.54
C VAL A 31 1.59 -7.15 1.68
N LEU A 32 2.72 -7.52 2.27
CA LEU A 32 2.69 -8.48 3.36
C LEU A 32 1.95 -7.93 4.57
N TYR A 33 2.10 -6.65 4.83
CA TYR A 33 1.49 -6.05 6.01
C TYR A 33 0.02 -5.74 5.80
N PHE A 34 -0.32 -5.07 4.71
CA PHE A 34 -1.68 -4.57 4.51
C PHE A 34 -2.61 -5.60 3.90
N PHE A 35 -2.12 -6.42 3.01
CA PHE A 35 -2.98 -7.38 2.32
C PHE A 35 -2.91 -8.76 2.91
N GLN A 36 -1.73 -9.20 3.32
CA GLN A 36 -1.58 -10.51 3.94
C GLN A 36 -1.76 -10.45 5.45
N GLU A 37 -1.81 -9.25 6.01
CA GLU A 37 -2.07 -9.03 7.43
C GLU A 37 -1.06 -9.73 8.32
N LEU A 38 0.18 -9.81 7.86
CA LEU A 38 1.25 -10.35 8.68
C LEU A 38 1.71 -9.34 9.70
N LYS A 39 2.14 -9.84 10.85
CA LYS A 39 2.71 -8.99 11.88
C LYS A 39 4.10 -8.54 11.46
N GLN A 40 4.50 -7.38 11.98
CA GLN A 40 5.80 -6.82 11.60
C GLN A 40 6.94 -7.79 11.89
N ARG A 41 6.86 -8.49 13.02
CA ARG A 41 7.90 -9.47 13.35
C ARG A 41 7.92 -10.60 12.33
N GLU A 42 6.75 -11.04 11.91
CA GLU A 42 6.67 -12.11 10.93
C GLU A 42 7.28 -11.68 9.62
N ILE A 43 7.04 -10.43 9.24
CA ILE A 43 7.61 -9.90 8.01
C ILE A 43 9.13 -9.84 8.12
N ALA A 44 9.63 -9.39 9.26
CA ALA A 44 11.06 -9.31 9.47
C ALA A 44 11.71 -10.68 9.32
N GLU A 45 11.08 -11.70 9.89
CA GLU A 45 11.61 -13.06 9.79
C GLU A 45 11.51 -13.56 8.36
N LEU A 46 10.38 -13.31 7.72
CA LEU A 46 10.17 -13.81 6.37
C LEU A 46 11.16 -13.20 5.39
N LEU A 47 11.41 -11.93 5.50
CA LEU A 47 12.29 -11.22 4.57
C LEU A 47 13.75 -11.21 5.05
N HIS A 48 14.02 -11.74 6.23
CA HIS A 48 15.37 -11.76 6.79
C HIS A 48 15.95 -10.36 6.93
N ILE A 49 15.15 -9.44 7.47
CA ILE A 49 15.58 -8.07 7.70
C ILE A 49 15.24 -7.69 9.13
N LYS A 50 15.82 -6.60 9.59
CA LYS A 50 15.60 -6.13 10.93
C LYS A 50 14.19 -5.57 11.10
N LEU A 51 13.64 -5.71 12.28
CA LEU A 51 12.32 -5.19 12.58
C LEU A 51 12.25 -3.69 12.34
N SER A 52 13.31 -2.97 12.69
CA SER A 52 13.34 -1.53 12.48
C SER A 52 13.20 -1.17 11.01
N LEU A 53 13.77 -1.99 10.14
CA LEU A 53 13.64 -1.76 8.70
C LEU A 53 12.22 -2.01 8.23
N VAL A 54 11.57 -3.04 8.79
CA VAL A 54 10.19 -3.31 8.46
C VAL A 54 9.33 -2.11 8.85
N LYS A 55 9.53 -1.60 10.06
CA LYS A 55 8.76 -0.44 10.52
C LYS A 55 8.99 0.77 9.63
N TYR A 56 10.22 0.99 9.21
CA TYR A 56 10.52 2.10 8.33
C TYR A 56 9.80 1.97 6.99
N ARG A 57 9.86 0.77 6.41
CA ARG A 57 9.23 0.54 5.12
C ARG A 57 7.71 0.70 5.20
N ILE A 58 7.11 0.22 6.28
CA ILE A 58 5.67 0.36 6.45
C ILE A 58 5.30 1.84 6.59
N GLY A 59 6.04 2.57 7.40
CA GLY A 59 5.79 4.00 7.54
C GLY A 59 5.94 4.73 6.23
N ARG A 60 6.98 4.39 5.47
CA ARG A 60 7.20 5.03 4.18
C ARG A 60 6.09 4.71 3.21
N ALA A 61 5.63 3.44 3.23
CA ALA A 61 4.53 3.05 2.36
C ALA A 61 3.27 3.85 2.69
N LYS A 62 2.98 4.01 3.96
CA LYS A 62 1.81 4.80 4.36
C LYS A 62 1.90 6.23 3.84
N GLU A 63 3.06 6.84 3.98
CA GLU A 63 3.24 8.21 3.51
C GLU A 63 3.00 8.32 2.01
N LEU A 64 3.58 7.40 1.25
CA LEU A 64 3.46 7.46 -0.19
C LEU A 64 2.04 7.18 -0.65
N LEU A 65 1.38 6.22 0.00
CA LEU A 65 0.00 5.90 -0.34
C LEU A 65 -0.94 7.05 0.00
N MET A 66 -0.71 7.70 1.13
CA MET A 66 -1.56 8.82 1.51
C MET A 66 -1.42 9.98 0.54
N LYS A 67 -0.22 10.24 0.07
CA LYS A 67 -0.02 11.29 -0.91
C LYS A 67 -0.79 11.00 -2.20
N GLU A 68 -0.72 9.77 -2.66
CA GLU A 68 -1.45 9.41 -3.88
C GLU A 68 -2.94 9.58 -3.70
N LEU A 69 -3.47 9.12 -2.57
CA LEU A 69 -4.89 9.18 -2.32
C LEU A 69 -5.36 10.61 -2.12
N GLU A 70 -4.54 11.42 -1.46
CA GLU A 70 -4.90 12.83 -1.26
C GLU A 70 -4.98 13.58 -2.58
N VAL A 71 -4.03 13.32 -3.46
CA VAL A 71 -4.05 13.96 -4.76
C VAL A 71 -5.33 13.59 -5.50
N LYS A 72 -5.70 12.32 -5.43
CA LYS A 72 -6.94 11.87 -6.06
C LYS A 72 -8.15 12.54 -5.46
N ASN A 73 -8.15 12.67 -4.13
CA ASN A 73 -9.28 13.31 -3.46
C ASN A 73 -9.39 14.76 -3.88
N TYR A 74 -8.27 15.45 -4.01
CA TYR A 74 -8.29 16.83 -4.48
C TYR A 74 -8.89 16.93 -5.86
N ASP A 75 -8.52 16.00 -6.73
CA ASP A 75 -9.04 16.02 -8.09
C ASP A 75 -10.55 15.86 -8.10
N GLU A 76 -11.07 15.09 -7.17
CA GLU A 76 -12.50 14.85 -7.10
C GLU A 76 -13.26 16.07 -6.59
N ILE A 77 -12.64 16.84 -5.76
CA ILE A 77 -13.28 18.02 -5.20
C ILE A 77 -13.25 19.16 -6.20
#